data_5f412fe9a5719511b7d1d7de638eb930
#
_entry.id   5f412fe9a5719511b7d1d7de638eb930
#
_cell.length_a   1.000
_cell.length_b   1.000
_cell.length_c   1.000
_cell.angle_alpha   90.00
_cell.angle_beta   90.00
_cell.angle_gamma   90.00
#
_symmetry.space_group_name_H-M   'P 1'
#
loop_
_entity.id
_entity.type
_entity.pdbx_description
1 polymer ?
#
loop_
_entity_poly.entity_id
_entity_poly.type
_entity_poly.pdbx_seq_one_letter_code
_entity_poly.pdbx_strand_id
1 'polypeptide(L)'
;GLLTKYIFGAGIEEINVNSWRDIEVLYANGETVKLEEHFDSPEHAVNVIRRMLHVSGMVLDNASPAVLGHLSKNIRIAVLKTPLVDEDVGVTASIRIVNPQNMQKEDFVKGGTATGPMLDFLAACLRYGVSVCVAGATGSGKTTVAGWLLTTIPDNKRIFTIENGSRELDLVREKDGRVCNSVIHTITRESENAK
;
A
#
# COMPACT_ATOMS: atom_id res chain seq x y z
N GLY A 1 7.04 -0.02 -20.13
CA GLY A 1 8.28 -0.58 -19.58
C GLY A 1 8.02 -1.90 -18.86
N LEU A 2 9.09 -2.64 -18.54
CA LEU A 2 9.00 -3.99 -17.94
C LEU A 2 8.05 -4.04 -16.72
N LEU A 3 8.25 -3.18 -15.74
CA LEU A 3 7.44 -3.16 -14.52
C LEU A 3 6.03 -2.60 -14.72
N THR A 4 5.81 -1.77 -15.74
CA THR A 4 4.54 -1.05 -15.94
C THR A 4 3.35 -2.01 -16.10
N LYS A 5 3.55 -3.10 -16.85
CA LYS A 5 2.49 -4.09 -17.09
C LYS A 5 2.07 -4.83 -15.81
N TYR A 6 3.02 -5.02 -14.87
CA TYR A 6 2.76 -5.66 -13.59
C TYR A 6 2.17 -4.68 -12.59
N ILE A 7 2.62 -3.42 -12.57
CA ILE A 7 2.08 -2.37 -11.68
C ILE A 7 0.58 -2.14 -11.92
N PHE A 8 0.15 -2.25 -13.19
CA PHE A 8 -1.26 -2.11 -13.58
C PHE A 8 -1.95 -3.44 -13.86
N GLY A 9 -1.28 -4.56 -13.56
CA GLY A 9 -1.84 -5.91 -13.71
C GLY A 9 -2.90 -6.22 -12.65
N ALA A 10 -3.91 -6.98 -13.03
CA ALA A 10 -4.95 -7.39 -12.08
C ALA A 10 -4.41 -8.45 -11.11
N GLY A 11 -4.80 -8.31 -9.83
CA GLY A 11 -4.50 -9.30 -8.79
C GLY A 11 -3.06 -9.32 -8.31
N ILE A 12 -2.25 -8.32 -8.63
CA ILE A 12 -0.87 -8.19 -8.13
C ILE A 12 -0.89 -7.34 -6.87
N GLU A 13 -0.24 -7.81 -5.81
CA GLU A 13 -0.07 -7.11 -4.54
C GLU A 13 1.33 -6.52 -4.37
N GLU A 14 2.35 -7.23 -4.85
CA GLU A 14 3.73 -6.77 -4.68
C GLU A 14 4.61 -7.20 -5.85
N ILE A 15 5.57 -6.35 -6.20
CA ILE A 15 6.63 -6.63 -7.16
C ILE A 15 7.96 -6.41 -6.45
N ASN A 16 8.78 -7.45 -6.37
CA ASN A 16 10.10 -7.40 -5.77
C ASN A 16 11.18 -7.49 -6.85
N VAL A 17 11.97 -6.46 -6.97
CA VAL A 17 13.20 -6.44 -7.76
C VAL A 17 14.35 -6.75 -6.81
N ASN A 18 14.80 -8.01 -6.78
CA ASN A 18 15.91 -8.45 -5.93
C ASN A 18 17.26 -8.09 -6.57
N SER A 19 17.31 -8.05 -7.90
CA SER A 19 18.43 -7.57 -8.72
C SER A 19 17.92 -7.24 -10.12
N TRP A 20 18.82 -6.73 -10.98
CA TRP A 20 18.46 -6.45 -12.37
C TRP A 20 17.94 -7.68 -13.15
N ARG A 21 18.29 -8.91 -12.73
CA ARG A 21 17.92 -10.18 -13.35
C ARG A 21 17.03 -11.08 -12.50
N ASP A 22 16.68 -10.67 -11.28
CA ASP A 22 15.82 -11.43 -10.38
C ASP A 22 14.65 -10.57 -9.93
N ILE A 23 13.51 -10.80 -10.58
CA ILE A 23 12.27 -10.07 -10.32
C ILE A 23 11.19 -11.10 -10.00
N GLU A 24 10.42 -10.83 -8.97
CA GLU A 24 9.29 -11.66 -8.58
C GLU A 24 8.03 -10.85 -8.34
N VAL A 25 6.89 -11.46 -8.54
CA VAL A 25 5.57 -10.87 -8.39
C VAL A 25 4.77 -11.72 -7.42
N LEU A 26 4.22 -11.07 -6.39
CA LEU A 26 3.29 -11.66 -5.45
C LEU A 26 1.86 -11.30 -5.85
N TYR A 27 1.04 -12.33 -6.02
CA TYR A 27 -0.38 -12.21 -6.34
C TYR A 27 -1.26 -12.23 -5.08
N ALA A 28 -2.47 -11.69 -5.17
CA ALA A 28 -3.46 -11.63 -4.08
C ALA A 28 -3.91 -13.01 -3.58
N ASN A 29 -3.71 -14.07 -4.35
CA ASN A 29 -3.94 -15.46 -3.95
C ASN A 29 -2.80 -16.04 -3.09
N GLY A 30 -1.73 -15.26 -2.84
CA GLY A 30 -0.53 -15.67 -2.12
C GLY A 30 0.53 -16.38 -2.97
N GLU A 31 0.29 -16.53 -4.27
CA GLU A 31 1.26 -17.12 -5.19
C GLU A 31 2.38 -16.13 -5.51
N THR A 32 3.63 -16.59 -5.44
CA THR A 32 4.81 -15.82 -5.85
C THR A 32 5.38 -16.44 -7.12
N VAL A 33 5.54 -15.61 -8.15
CA VAL A 33 6.06 -16.03 -9.45
C VAL A 33 7.35 -15.26 -9.76
N LYS A 34 8.42 -15.97 -10.05
CA LYS A 34 9.64 -15.37 -10.62
C LYS A 34 9.44 -15.11 -12.11
N LEU A 35 9.82 -13.90 -12.53
CA LEU A 35 9.68 -13.51 -13.92
C LEU A 35 10.88 -14.01 -14.74
N GLU A 36 10.62 -14.48 -15.93
CA GLU A 36 11.66 -14.74 -16.94
C GLU A 36 12.23 -13.44 -17.51
N GLU A 37 11.41 -12.38 -17.49
CA GLU A 37 11.78 -11.06 -17.97
C GLU A 37 12.60 -10.31 -16.91
N HIS A 38 13.65 -9.65 -17.36
CA HIS A 38 14.56 -8.91 -16.50
C HIS A 38 15.06 -7.64 -17.20
N PHE A 39 15.81 -6.82 -16.49
CA PHE A 39 16.50 -5.68 -17.09
C PHE A 39 17.74 -6.14 -17.84
N ASP A 40 18.25 -5.30 -18.75
CA ASP A 40 19.39 -5.66 -19.61
C ASP A 40 20.73 -5.60 -18.85
N SER A 41 20.80 -4.77 -17.80
CA SER A 41 22.01 -4.59 -16.98
C SER A 41 21.65 -3.96 -15.61
N PRO A 42 22.59 -3.97 -14.63
CA PRO A 42 22.44 -3.23 -13.39
C PRO A 42 22.14 -1.75 -13.62
N GLU A 43 22.85 -1.08 -14.53
CA GLU A 43 22.66 0.34 -14.85
C GLU A 43 21.28 0.59 -15.48
N HIS A 44 20.83 -0.32 -16.34
CA HIS A 44 19.47 -0.23 -16.93
C HIS A 44 18.41 -0.28 -15.84
N ALA A 45 18.52 -1.22 -14.89
CA ALA A 45 17.61 -1.32 -13.77
C ALA A 45 17.57 -0.02 -12.94
N VAL A 46 18.75 0.49 -12.55
CA VAL A 46 18.88 1.76 -11.83
C VAL A 46 18.20 2.90 -12.58
N ASN A 47 18.42 3.00 -13.89
CA ASN A 47 17.87 4.08 -14.72
C ASN A 47 16.34 4.01 -14.86
N VAL A 48 15.79 2.80 -14.96
CA VAL A 48 14.33 2.61 -15.02
C VAL A 48 13.70 3.00 -13.69
N ILE A 49 14.21 2.49 -12.57
CA ILE A 49 13.70 2.81 -11.23
C ILE A 49 13.85 4.31 -10.94
N ARG A 50 15.00 4.91 -11.26
CA ARG A 50 15.21 6.37 -11.10
C ARG A 50 14.17 7.20 -11.85
N ARG A 51 13.84 6.83 -13.10
CA ARG A 51 12.79 7.52 -13.88
C ARG A 51 11.42 7.39 -13.21
N MET A 52 11.08 6.21 -12.71
CA MET A 52 9.81 6.01 -11.99
C MET A 52 9.72 6.91 -10.75
N LEU A 53 10.78 6.97 -9.95
CA LEU A 53 10.86 7.82 -8.77
C LEU A 53 10.77 9.30 -9.13
N HIS A 54 11.48 9.72 -10.17
CA HIS A 54 11.53 11.13 -10.61
C HIS A 54 10.14 11.65 -11.05
N VAL A 55 9.34 10.84 -11.75
CA VAL A 55 7.96 11.19 -12.11
C VAL A 55 7.10 11.48 -10.87
N SER A 56 7.41 10.83 -9.75
CA SER A 56 6.73 11.02 -8.48
C SER A 56 7.42 12.03 -7.55
N GLY A 57 8.39 12.81 -8.07
CA GLY A 57 9.09 13.84 -7.32
C GLY A 57 10.15 13.32 -6.34
N MET A 58 10.53 12.03 -6.43
CA MET A 58 11.54 11.43 -5.57
C MET A 58 12.90 11.35 -6.27
N VAL A 59 13.97 11.47 -5.50
CA VAL A 59 15.36 11.46 -6.01
C VAL A 59 16.08 10.22 -5.49
N LEU A 60 16.72 9.50 -6.40
CA LEU A 60 17.59 8.36 -6.12
C LEU A 60 18.96 8.65 -6.73
N ASP A 61 19.93 8.96 -5.87
CA ASP A 61 21.31 9.26 -6.27
C ASP A 61 22.32 8.69 -5.26
N ASN A 62 23.57 9.12 -5.34
CA ASN A 62 24.61 8.65 -4.42
C ASN A 62 24.51 9.29 -3.02
N ALA A 63 23.91 10.46 -2.91
CA ALA A 63 23.67 11.12 -1.62
C ALA A 63 22.39 10.54 -0.95
N SER A 64 21.45 10.06 -1.74
CA SER A 64 20.19 9.44 -1.29
C SER A 64 20.05 8.05 -1.93
N PRO A 65 20.85 7.05 -1.48
CA PRO A 65 20.86 5.71 -2.07
C PRO A 65 19.68 4.84 -1.61
N ALA A 66 18.89 5.31 -0.64
CA ALA A 66 17.68 4.69 -0.16
C ALA A 66 16.50 5.63 -0.34
N VAL A 67 15.40 5.14 -0.91
CA VAL A 67 14.17 5.90 -1.10
C VAL A 67 12.98 5.08 -0.64
N LEU A 68 12.15 5.69 0.21
CA LEU A 68 10.85 5.16 0.60
C LEU A 68 9.79 6.21 0.24
N GLY A 69 8.79 5.82 -0.53
CA GLY A 69 7.75 6.77 -0.96
C GLY A 69 6.62 6.13 -1.74
N HIS A 70 5.95 6.97 -2.53
CA HIS A 70 4.77 6.58 -3.31
C HIS A 70 4.96 6.94 -4.79
N LEU A 71 4.72 5.99 -5.66
CA LEU A 71 4.60 6.24 -7.11
C LEU A 71 3.23 6.84 -7.45
N SER A 72 2.22 6.49 -6.66
CA SER A 72 0.86 7.04 -6.73
C SER A 72 0.15 6.84 -5.39
N LYS A 73 -1.11 7.30 -5.29
CA LYS A 73 -1.95 7.15 -4.08
C LYS A 73 -1.93 5.73 -3.50
N ASN A 74 -1.94 4.72 -4.36
CA ASN A 74 -2.09 3.31 -3.98
C ASN A 74 -0.85 2.46 -4.25
N ILE A 75 0.28 3.04 -4.64
CA ILE A 75 1.49 2.31 -4.99
C ILE A 75 2.65 2.85 -4.16
N ARG A 76 3.11 2.04 -3.24
CA ARG A 76 4.32 2.30 -2.45
C ARG A 76 5.54 1.77 -3.18
N ILE A 77 6.68 2.40 -2.91
CA ILE A 77 7.96 1.91 -3.38
C ILE A 77 9.02 2.12 -2.30
N ALA A 78 9.80 1.06 -2.06
CA ALA A 78 11.04 1.11 -1.29
C ALA A 78 12.17 0.71 -2.20
N VAL A 79 13.25 1.49 -2.25
CA VAL A 79 14.37 1.28 -3.16
C VAL A 79 15.68 1.41 -2.41
N LEU A 80 16.61 0.51 -2.69
CA LEU A 80 18.01 0.62 -2.27
C LEU A 80 18.90 0.47 -3.51
N LYS A 81 19.94 1.31 -3.63
CA LYS A 81 20.98 1.19 -4.64
C LYS A 81 22.38 1.22 -4.02
N THR A 82 23.39 1.01 -4.80
CA THR A 82 24.78 1.20 -4.41
C THR A 82 24.99 2.58 -3.75
N PRO A 83 25.67 2.67 -2.57
CA PRO A 83 26.50 1.63 -1.93
C PRO A 83 25.78 0.71 -0.94
N LEU A 84 24.44 0.74 -0.83
CA LEU A 84 23.68 -0.09 0.11
C LEU A 84 23.44 -1.51 -0.41
N VAL A 85 23.62 -1.72 -1.70
CA VAL A 85 23.60 -3.02 -2.38
C VAL A 85 24.86 -3.16 -3.25
N ASP A 86 25.22 -4.39 -3.60
CA ASP A 86 26.37 -4.66 -4.43
C ASP A 86 26.23 -4.09 -5.85
N GLU A 87 27.33 -3.74 -6.50
CA GLU A 87 27.32 -3.11 -7.83
C GLU A 87 26.71 -4.02 -8.90
N ASP A 88 26.91 -5.33 -8.81
CA ASP A 88 26.37 -6.32 -9.72
C ASP A 88 24.86 -6.55 -9.54
N VAL A 89 24.28 -6.17 -8.41
CA VAL A 89 22.83 -6.13 -8.15
C VAL A 89 22.21 -4.89 -8.81
N GLY A 90 22.90 -3.75 -8.73
CA GLY A 90 22.50 -2.45 -9.24
C GLY A 90 21.50 -1.75 -8.35
N VAL A 91 20.30 -2.29 -8.22
CA VAL A 91 19.19 -1.75 -7.42
C VAL A 91 18.29 -2.87 -6.92
N THR A 92 17.79 -2.73 -5.70
CA THR A 92 16.65 -3.49 -5.21
C THR A 92 15.44 -2.59 -5.05
N ALA A 93 14.25 -3.10 -5.30
CA ALA A 93 13.02 -2.37 -5.10
C ALA A 93 11.89 -3.30 -4.68
N SER A 94 11.10 -2.88 -3.70
CA SER A 94 9.80 -3.47 -3.38
C SER A 94 8.71 -2.46 -3.75
N ILE A 95 7.82 -2.86 -4.64
CA ILE A 95 6.70 -2.05 -5.12
C ILE A 95 5.43 -2.73 -4.65
N ARG A 96 4.76 -2.14 -3.66
CA ARG A 96 3.52 -2.67 -3.10
C ARG A 96 2.32 -1.92 -3.66
N ILE A 97 1.40 -2.68 -4.23
CA ILE A 97 0.16 -2.17 -4.80
C ILE A 97 -0.93 -2.38 -3.77
N VAL A 98 -1.37 -1.28 -3.17
CA VAL A 98 -2.48 -1.29 -2.22
C VAL A 98 -3.77 -1.15 -3.02
N ASN A 99 -4.48 -2.26 -3.20
CA ASN A 99 -5.85 -2.24 -3.70
C ASN A 99 -6.77 -2.22 -2.49
N PRO A 100 -7.34 -1.07 -2.10
CA PRO A 100 -8.33 -1.03 -1.03
C PRO A 100 -9.53 -1.85 -1.52
N GLN A 101 -9.62 -3.08 -1.04
CA GLN A 101 -10.80 -3.90 -1.29
C GLN A 101 -11.93 -3.29 -0.46
N ASN A 102 -12.93 -2.74 -1.13
CA ASN A 102 -14.17 -2.30 -0.49
C ASN A 102 -14.99 -3.55 -0.10
N MET A 103 -14.43 -4.34 0.84
CA MET A 103 -15.11 -5.52 1.36
C MET A 103 -16.40 -5.09 2.06
N GLN A 104 -17.46 -5.82 1.76
CA GLN A 104 -18.75 -5.66 2.42
C GLN A 104 -18.84 -6.60 3.61
N LYS A 105 -19.81 -6.38 4.50
CA LYS A 105 -20.06 -7.23 5.66
C LYS A 105 -20.15 -8.71 5.30
N GLU A 106 -20.82 -8.98 4.19
CA GLU A 106 -21.07 -10.32 3.68
C GLU A 106 -19.79 -11.06 3.30
N ASP A 107 -18.78 -10.35 2.85
CA ASP A 107 -17.48 -10.92 2.46
C ASP A 107 -16.71 -11.45 3.68
N PHE A 108 -16.76 -10.71 4.81
CA PHE A 108 -16.18 -11.16 6.07
C PHE A 108 -16.90 -12.38 6.64
N VAL A 109 -18.23 -12.42 6.51
CA VAL A 109 -19.03 -13.56 6.98
C VAL A 109 -18.76 -14.81 6.12
N LYS A 110 -18.76 -14.66 4.79
CA LYS A 110 -18.46 -15.77 3.86
C LYS A 110 -17.02 -16.28 4.02
N GLY A 111 -16.07 -15.39 4.23
CA GLY A 111 -14.67 -15.72 4.47
C GLY A 111 -14.40 -16.30 5.87
N GLY A 112 -15.41 -16.39 6.73
CA GLY A 112 -15.26 -16.93 8.09
C GLY A 112 -14.46 -16.05 9.04
N THR A 113 -14.23 -14.78 8.67
CA THR A 113 -13.46 -13.83 9.50
C THR A 113 -14.22 -13.45 10.77
N ALA A 114 -15.53 -13.20 10.65
CA ALA A 114 -16.41 -12.85 11.77
C ALA A 114 -17.86 -13.18 11.44
N THR A 115 -18.69 -13.36 12.48
CA THR A 115 -20.12 -13.51 12.29
C THR A 115 -20.81 -12.16 12.07
N GLY A 116 -21.98 -12.15 11.42
CA GLY A 116 -22.76 -10.94 11.23
C GLY A 116 -23.01 -10.15 12.53
N PRO A 117 -23.50 -10.81 13.62
CA PRO A 117 -23.70 -10.15 14.91
C PRO A 117 -22.44 -9.56 15.52
N MET A 118 -21.26 -10.20 15.36
CA MET A 118 -20.00 -9.63 15.83
C MET A 118 -19.66 -8.32 15.12
N LEU A 119 -19.83 -8.29 13.80
CA LEU A 119 -19.58 -7.10 12.98
C LEU A 119 -20.56 -5.97 13.34
N ASP A 120 -21.85 -6.29 13.55
CA ASP A 120 -22.85 -5.31 13.98
C ASP A 120 -22.53 -4.73 15.36
N PHE A 121 -22.05 -5.57 16.28
CA PHE A 121 -21.62 -5.12 17.60
C PHE A 121 -20.43 -4.16 17.52
N LEU A 122 -19.41 -4.48 16.74
CA LEU A 122 -18.24 -3.59 16.55
C LEU A 122 -18.64 -2.26 15.89
N ALA A 123 -19.51 -2.29 14.89
CA ALA A 123 -20.04 -1.09 14.26
C ALA A 123 -20.84 -0.23 15.26
N ALA A 124 -21.63 -0.86 16.14
CA ALA A 124 -22.33 -0.17 17.22
C ALA A 124 -21.34 0.46 18.22
N CYS A 125 -20.30 -0.27 18.62
CA CYS A 125 -19.24 0.26 19.50
C CYS A 125 -18.68 1.58 18.96
N LEU A 126 -18.26 1.61 17.69
CA LEU A 126 -17.76 2.85 17.07
C LEU A 126 -18.80 3.96 17.04
N ARG A 127 -20.05 3.65 16.71
CA ARG A 127 -21.15 4.61 16.63
C ARG A 127 -21.42 5.28 17.98
N TYR A 128 -21.27 4.53 19.08
CA TYR A 128 -21.46 5.01 20.46
C TYR A 128 -20.17 5.52 21.11
N GLY A 129 -19.08 5.67 20.37
CA GLY A 129 -17.85 6.29 20.85
C GLY A 129 -16.95 5.37 21.67
N VAL A 130 -17.14 4.05 21.56
CA VAL A 130 -16.24 3.08 22.19
C VAL A 130 -14.97 2.96 21.35
N SER A 131 -13.81 3.01 22.00
CA SER A 131 -12.52 2.77 21.33
C SER A 131 -12.39 1.31 20.94
N VAL A 132 -11.99 1.07 19.70
CA VAL A 132 -11.77 -0.28 19.15
C VAL A 132 -10.31 -0.42 18.75
N CYS A 133 -9.67 -1.50 19.20
CA CYS A 133 -8.32 -1.86 18.80
C CYS A 133 -8.37 -3.12 17.92
N VAL A 134 -7.79 -3.04 16.71
CA VAL A 134 -7.66 -4.18 15.78
C VAL A 134 -6.20 -4.61 15.76
N ALA A 135 -5.91 -5.78 16.31
CA ALA A 135 -4.55 -6.32 16.43
C ALA A 135 -4.42 -7.67 15.73
N GLY A 136 -3.21 -8.01 15.30
CA GLY A 136 -2.90 -9.27 14.64
C GLY A 136 -1.57 -9.22 13.88
N ALA A 137 -1.14 -10.34 13.31
CA ALA A 137 0.08 -10.45 12.50
C ALA A 137 -0.01 -9.64 11.20
N THR A 138 1.11 -9.40 10.55
CA THR A 138 1.14 -8.80 9.20
C THR A 138 0.34 -9.69 8.23
N GLY A 139 -0.43 -9.08 7.33
CA GLY A 139 -1.26 -9.82 6.37
C GLY A 139 -2.57 -10.42 6.95
N SER A 140 -2.86 -10.25 8.26
CA SER A 140 -4.07 -10.81 8.89
C SER A 140 -5.36 -10.04 8.63
N GLY A 141 -5.37 -9.04 7.75
CA GLY A 141 -6.56 -8.27 7.40
C GLY A 141 -6.95 -7.15 8.38
N LYS A 142 -6.05 -6.72 9.27
CA LYS A 142 -6.32 -5.63 10.24
C LYS A 142 -6.85 -4.36 9.59
N THR A 143 -6.13 -3.87 8.58
CA THR A 143 -6.49 -2.64 7.84
C THR A 143 -7.81 -2.81 7.10
N THR A 144 -8.07 -4.02 6.57
CA THR A 144 -9.31 -4.35 5.87
C THR A 144 -10.52 -4.28 6.80
N VAL A 145 -10.42 -4.90 7.99
CA VAL A 145 -11.49 -4.85 9.01
C VAL A 145 -11.68 -3.42 9.52
N ALA A 146 -10.59 -2.73 9.85
CA ALA A 146 -10.64 -1.34 10.32
C ALA A 146 -11.25 -0.41 9.25
N GLY A 147 -10.86 -0.58 7.99
CA GLY A 147 -11.42 0.16 6.85
C GLY A 147 -12.92 -0.05 6.73
N TRP A 148 -13.37 -1.31 6.75
CA TRP A 148 -14.80 -1.61 6.72
C TRP A 148 -15.56 -0.98 7.92
N LEU A 149 -15.05 -1.11 9.14
CA LEU A 149 -15.67 -0.50 10.31
C LEU A 149 -15.82 1.02 10.14
N LEU A 150 -14.82 1.71 9.59
CA LEU A 150 -14.89 3.14 9.35
C LEU A 150 -15.93 3.50 8.28
N THR A 151 -16.25 2.61 7.34
CA THR A 151 -17.36 2.85 6.39
C THR A 151 -18.74 2.84 7.04
N THR A 152 -18.88 2.24 8.24
CA THR A 152 -20.15 2.22 8.99
C THR A 152 -20.45 3.53 9.72
N ILE A 153 -19.48 4.44 9.77
CA ILE A 153 -19.64 5.76 10.41
C ILE A 153 -20.57 6.62 9.55
N PRO A 154 -21.61 7.27 10.15
CA PRO A 154 -22.53 8.12 9.43
C PRO A 154 -21.83 9.32 8.76
N ASP A 155 -22.37 9.76 7.60
CA ASP A 155 -21.78 10.84 6.78
C ASP A 155 -21.68 12.18 7.52
N ASN A 156 -22.52 12.43 8.52
CA ASN A 156 -22.50 13.63 9.34
C ASN A 156 -21.42 13.61 10.46
N LYS A 157 -20.64 12.54 10.54
CA LYS A 157 -19.49 12.44 11.44
C LYS A 157 -18.19 12.60 10.65
N ARG A 158 -17.25 13.34 11.26
CA ARG A 158 -15.92 13.55 10.67
C ARG A 158 -15.00 12.39 10.98
N ILE A 159 -14.39 11.81 9.97
CA ILE A 159 -13.36 10.79 10.10
C ILE A 159 -12.00 11.45 9.88
N PHE A 160 -11.07 11.19 10.78
CA PHE A 160 -9.68 11.65 10.67
C PHE A 160 -8.78 10.43 10.78
N THR A 161 -7.99 10.13 9.71
CA THR A 161 -7.03 9.03 9.74
C THR A 161 -5.61 9.55 9.87
N ILE A 162 -4.79 8.86 10.68
CA ILE A 162 -3.35 9.07 10.77
C ILE A 162 -2.71 7.73 10.44
N GLU A 163 -2.08 7.65 9.27
CA GLU A 163 -1.51 6.41 8.76
C GLU A 163 0.02 6.52 8.72
N ASN A 164 0.72 5.45 9.07
CA ASN A 164 2.18 5.49 9.14
C ASN A 164 2.81 5.35 7.76
N GLY A 165 3.48 6.41 7.33
CA GLY A 165 4.28 6.45 6.12
C GLY A 165 3.50 6.37 4.81
N SER A 166 2.25 5.88 4.81
CA SER A 166 1.43 5.79 3.58
C SER A 166 -0.04 5.60 3.85
N ARG A 167 -0.83 6.04 2.89
CA ARG A 167 -2.28 5.91 2.89
C ARG A 167 -2.69 4.51 2.40
N GLU A 168 -3.37 3.75 3.25
CA GLU A 168 -3.96 2.45 2.93
C GLU A 168 -5.49 2.52 2.83
N LEU A 169 -6.10 3.48 3.57
CA LEU A 169 -7.54 3.64 3.64
C LEU A 169 -8.04 4.61 2.56
N ASP A 170 -9.13 4.26 1.89
CA ASP A 170 -9.88 5.14 1.01
C ASP A 170 -11.33 5.19 1.47
N LEU A 171 -11.66 6.21 2.27
CA LEU A 171 -12.94 6.33 2.96
C LEU A 171 -13.83 7.44 2.39
N VAL A 172 -13.36 8.15 1.37
CA VAL A 172 -14.15 9.19 0.71
C VAL A 172 -15.28 8.54 -0.07
N ARG A 173 -16.51 8.95 0.23
CA ARG A 173 -17.71 8.50 -0.46
C ARG A 173 -18.24 9.61 -1.37
N GLU A 174 -18.57 9.23 -2.58
CA GLU A 174 -19.15 10.13 -3.56
C GLU A 174 -20.55 9.66 -3.96
N LYS A 175 -21.45 10.60 -4.10
CA LYS A 175 -22.78 10.38 -4.64
C LYS A 175 -23.06 11.48 -5.67
N ASP A 176 -23.44 11.08 -6.88
CA ASP A 176 -23.71 12.00 -8.00
C ASP A 176 -22.56 12.98 -8.27
N GLY A 177 -21.30 12.49 -8.19
CA GLY A 177 -20.09 13.29 -8.41
C GLY A 177 -19.76 14.27 -7.29
N ARG A 178 -20.40 14.16 -6.13
CA ARG A 178 -20.14 15.03 -4.97
C ARG A 178 -19.74 14.19 -3.76
N VAL A 179 -18.73 14.66 -3.03
CA VAL A 179 -18.33 14.06 -1.75
C VAL A 179 -19.47 14.22 -0.75
N CYS A 180 -19.94 13.11 -0.17
CA CYS A 180 -21.09 13.08 0.74
C CYS A 180 -20.73 12.86 2.22
N ASN A 181 -19.48 12.53 2.53
CA ASN A 181 -19.01 12.35 3.91
C ASN A 181 -17.82 13.28 4.23
N SER A 182 -17.50 13.42 5.52
CA SER A 182 -16.39 14.28 5.98
C SER A 182 -15.21 13.40 6.38
N VAL A 183 -14.15 13.35 5.56
CA VAL A 183 -12.95 12.54 5.80
C VAL A 183 -11.70 13.37 5.56
N ILE A 184 -10.75 13.28 6.50
CA ILE A 184 -9.40 13.79 6.35
C ILE A 184 -8.44 12.61 6.50
N HIS A 185 -7.67 12.35 5.45
CA HIS A 185 -6.59 11.39 5.48
C HIS A 185 -5.26 12.10 5.69
N THR A 186 -4.50 11.66 6.69
CA THR A 186 -3.14 12.13 6.92
C THR A 186 -2.18 10.97 7.04
N ILE A 187 -0.92 11.24 6.77
CA ILE A 187 0.19 10.30 6.94
C ILE A 187 1.21 10.91 7.88
N THR A 188 1.87 10.06 8.67
CA THR A 188 3.03 10.49 9.44
C THR A 188 4.22 10.70 8.50
N ARG A 189 5.03 11.71 8.80
CA ARG A 189 6.33 11.95 8.16
C ARG A 189 7.39 11.98 9.23
N GLU A 190 8.48 11.25 9.02
CA GLU A 190 9.64 11.37 9.89
C GLU A 190 10.20 12.79 9.79
N SER A 191 10.49 13.38 10.95
CA SER A 191 11.12 14.70 11.01
C SER A 191 12.60 14.54 10.66
N GLU A 192 13.07 15.27 9.66
CA GLU A 192 14.50 15.36 9.34
C GLU A 192 15.33 15.98 10.49
N ASN A 193 14.66 16.58 11.47
CA ASN A 193 15.26 17.24 12.65
C ASN A 193 15.11 16.46 13.96
N ALA A 194 14.63 15.22 13.93
CA ALA A 194 14.65 14.37 15.12
C ALA A 194 16.09 13.86 15.36
N LYS A 195 16.92 14.71 15.95
CA LYS A 195 18.20 14.34 16.58
C LYS A 195 17.96 14.10 18.07
#